data_5635f7ddf5f9162c482fab6bccf9d9e5
#
_entry.id   5635f7ddf5f9162c482fab6bccf9d9e5
#
_cell.length_a   1.000
_cell.length_b   1.000
_cell.length_c   1.000
_cell.angle_alpha   90.00
_cell.angle_beta   90.00
_cell.angle_gamma   90.00
#
_symmetry.space_group_name_H-M   'P 1'
#
loop_
_entity.id
_entity.type
_entity.pdbx_description
1 polymer ?
#
loop_
_entity_poly.entity_id
_entity_poly.type
_entity_poly.pdbx_seq_one_letter_code
_entity_poly.pdbx_strand_id
1 'polypeptide(L)'
;VDAAVKAKLGKSIPIVEDCAQSHGAKVGNLRAGAQATIGCFSFYPTKNLGALGDGGAIVTSDAALAEHMRNLRQYGWTKRYLQERPGGRNSRLDELQAGFLLVFLPLLDERNAKRRAIVKRYMASGATAIHAQFAQSDQYVAHLAVCTVNNRDKFVENLTSEGISTGVHYPYLDTDFPTTKHLPPMPLPVSEGAKSRIVTLPCFPEMTEDEIDLVCAAIEKNNSFFEAR
;
A
#
# COMPACT_ATOMS: atom_id res chain seq x y z
N VAL A 1 -12.22 2.31 14.63
CA VAL A 1 -11.02 2.47 15.49
C VAL A 1 -11.30 3.48 16.59
N ASP A 2 -11.66 4.74 16.31
CA ASP A 2 -11.87 5.77 17.34
C ASP A 2 -12.92 5.37 18.39
N ALA A 3 -14.06 4.82 17.99
CA ALA A 3 -15.09 4.34 18.91
C ALA A 3 -14.57 3.24 19.86
N ALA A 4 -13.75 2.30 19.35
CA ALA A 4 -13.14 1.25 20.17
C ALA A 4 -12.08 1.80 21.14
N VAL A 5 -11.28 2.76 20.66
CA VAL A 5 -10.29 3.47 21.49
C VAL A 5 -10.97 4.25 22.62
N LYS A 6 -12.02 5.00 22.27
CA LYS A 6 -12.80 5.76 23.24
C LYS A 6 -13.47 4.85 24.27
N ALA A 7 -14.04 3.73 23.84
CA ALA A 7 -14.65 2.75 24.73
C ALA A 7 -13.62 2.15 25.72
N LYS A 8 -12.38 1.90 25.26
CA LYS A 8 -11.33 1.27 26.07
C LYS A 8 -10.58 2.25 26.97
N LEU A 9 -10.33 3.48 26.50
CA LEU A 9 -9.49 4.46 27.17
C LEU A 9 -10.27 5.62 27.83
N GLY A 10 -11.59 5.68 27.62
CA GLY A 10 -12.45 6.78 28.11
C GLY A 10 -12.23 8.12 27.41
N LYS A 11 -11.36 8.18 26.40
CA LYS A 11 -11.04 9.39 25.65
C LYS A 11 -10.72 9.07 24.18
N SER A 12 -11.01 10.01 23.28
CA SER A 12 -10.49 9.97 21.91
C SER A 12 -9.01 10.34 21.90
N ILE A 13 -8.25 9.68 21.03
CA ILE A 13 -6.85 10.02 20.75
C ILE A 13 -6.74 10.35 19.26
N PRO A 14 -5.83 11.24 18.85
CA PRO A 14 -5.55 11.48 17.43
C PRO A 14 -5.08 10.20 16.75
N ILE A 15 -5.63 9.92 15.56
CA ILE A 15 -5.29 8.75 14.76
C ILE A 15 -4.63 9.24 13.48
N VAL A 16 -3.47 8.67 13.17
CA VAL A 16 -2.79 8.82 11.88
C VAL A 16 -3.12 7.59 11.04
N GLU A 17 -3.74 7.81 9.89
CA GLU A 17 -4.04 6.76 8.93
C GLU A 17 -2.90 6.66 7.91
N ASP A 18 -2.21 5.52 7.87
CA ASP A 18 -1.23 5.24 6.81
C ASP A 18 -1.97 4.79 5.55
N CYS A 19 -2.03 5.70 4.58
CA CYS A 19 -2.68 5.49 3.29
C CYS A 19 -1.68 5.24 2.15
N ALA A 20 -0.40 4.94 2.46
CA ALA A 20 0.64 4.82 1.46
C ALA A 20 0.39 3.72 0.41
N GLN A 21 -0.48 2.76 0.69
CA GLN A 21 -0.86 1.69 -0.23
C GLN A 21 -2.39 1.55 -0.40
N SER A 22 -3.16 2.58 -0.06
CA SER A 22 -4.63 2.53 -0.07
C SER A 22 -5.31 3.65 -0.87
N HIS A 23 -4.61 4.22 -1.87
CA HIS A 23 -5.13 5.29 -2.72
C HIS A 23 -6.47 4.89 -3.36
N GLY A 24 -7.55 5.59 -3.00
CA GLY A 24 -8.88 5.35 -3.53
C GLY A 24 -9.68 4.24 -2.84
N ALA A 25 -9.10 3.50 -1.88
CA ALA A 25 -9.84 2.52 -1.08
C ALA A 25 -11.01 3.18 -0.35
N LYS A 26 -12.11 2.44 -0.15
CA LYS A 26 -13.32 2.94 0.52
C LYS A 26 -13.80 1.97 1.58
N VAL A 27 -14.26 2.50 2.71
CA VAL A 27 -15.02 1.77 3.72
C VAL A 27 -16.36 2.50 3.89
N GLY A 28 -17.45 1.89 3.45
CA GLY A 28 -18.71 2.58 3.30
C GLY A 28 -18.57 3.76 2.31
N ASN A 29 -19.00 4.94 2.73
CA ASN A 29 -18.92 6.17 1.91
C ASN A 29 -17.62 6.96 2.10
N LEU A 30 -16.72 6.52 2.97
CA LEU A 30 -15.47 7.23 3.28
C LEU A 30 -14.30 6.62 2.51
N ARG A 31 -13.51 7.48 1.87
CA ARG A 31 -12.23 7.09 1.27
C ARG A 31 -11.15 6.97 2.34
N ALA A 32 -10.16 6.16 2.07
CA ALA A 32 -8.90 6.14 2.83
C ALA A 32 -8.34 7.56 2.95
N GLY A 33 -7.83 7.90 4.13
CA GLY A 33 -7.35 9.24 4.49
C GLY A 33 -8.43 10.17 5.08
N ALA A 34 -9.72 9.82 4.94
CA ALA A 34 -10.83 10.59 5.49
C ALA A 34 -11.45 9.95 6.75
N GLN A 35 -10.88 8.86 7.25
CA GLN A 35 -11.45 8.06 8.33
C GLN A 35 -10.81 8.37 9.70
N ALA A 36 -9.74 9.14 9.72
CA ALA A 36 -8.95 9.44 10.91
C ALA A 36 -8.69 10.95 11.07
N THR A 37 -7.89 11.32 12.06
CA THR A 37 -7.53 12.73 12.31
C THR A 37 -6.73 13.30 11.15
N ILE A 38 -5.78 12.51 10.63
CA ILE A 38 -5.01 12.80 9.42
C ILE A 38 -4.79 11.52 8.63
N GLY A 39 -4.74 11.61 7.30
CA GLY A 39 -4.33 10.55 6.40
C GLY A 39 -3.03 10.90 5.69
N CYS A 40 -2.10 9.94 5.58
CA CYS A 40 -0.79 10.11 4.98
C CYS A 40 -0.65 9.25 3.72
N PHE A 41 -0.40 9.87 2.57
CA PHE A 41 -0.24 9.21 1.28
C PHE A 41 1.19 9.27 0.78
N SER A 42 1.64 8.22 0.12
CA SER A 42 2.89 8.19 -0.64
C SER A 42 2.59 8.32 -2.13
N PHE A 43 3.34 9.17 -2.84
CA PHE A 43 3.31 9.26 -4.29
C PHE A 43 4.57 8.67 -4.93
N TYR A 44 5.27 7.76 -4.21
CA TYR A 44 6.37 7.02 -4.81
C TYR A 44 5.92 6.38 -6.15
N PRO A 45 6.76 6.33 -7.20
CA PRO A 45 6.34 5.98 -8.57
C PRO A 45 5.56 4.68 -8.73
N THR A 46 5.80 3.68 -7.86
CA THR A 46 5.11 2.38 -7.93
C THR A 46 3.73 2.38 -7.25
N LYS A 47 3.32 3.48 -6.60
CA LYS A 47 2.02 3.56 -5.92
C LYS A 47 0.86 3.62 -6.92
N ASN A 48 -0.35 3.26 -6.48
CA ASN A 48 -1.54 3.31 -7.35
C ASN A 48 -1.79 4.71 -7.93
N LEU A 49 -1.41 5.76 -7.20
CA LEU A 49 -1.25 7.11 -7.68
C LEU A 49 0.20 7.51 -7.42
N GLY A 50 1.06 7.27 -8.40
CA GLY A 50 2.50 7.55 -8.33
C GLY A 50 2.87 8.81 -9.10
N ALA A 51 3.83 9.56 -8.57
CA ALA A 51 4.50 10.66 -9.25
C ALA A 51 5.70 10.16 -10.08
N LEU A 52 6.45 11.06 -10.69
CA LEU A 52 7.70 10.74 -11.43
C LEU A 52 8.93 10.60 -10.51
N GLY A 53 8.75 10.71 -9.22
CA GLY A 53 9.77 10.60 -8.18
C GLY A 53 9.13 10.60 -6.80
N ASP A 54 9.92 10.88 -5.76
CA ASP A 54 9.41 10.94 -4.39
C ASP A 54 8.38 12.05 -4.21
N GLY A 55 7.33 11.74 -3.46
CA GLY A 55 6.27 12.67 -3.11
C GLY A 55 5.29 12.05 -2.14
N GLY A 56 4.41 12.89 -1.60
CA GLY A 56 3.35 12.47 -0.71
C GLY A 56 2.39 13.60 -0.39
N ALA A 57 1.31 13.25 0.29
CA ALA A 57 0.33 14.20 0.79
C ALA A 57 -0.14 13.82 2.18
N ILE A 58 -0.52 14.84 2.94
CA ILE A 58 -1.27 14.69 4.18
C ILE A 58 -2.63 15.35 3.98
N VAL A 59 -3.68 14.65 4.38
CA VAL A 59 -5.05 15.14 4.30
C VAL A 59 -5.70 15.16 5.69
N THR A 60 -6.54 16.16 5.94
CA THR A 60 -7.32 16.29 7.18
C THR A 60 -8.54 17.15 6.93
N SER A 61 -9.60 16.93 7.71
CA SER A 61 -10.77 17.81 7.77
C SER A 61 -10.62 18.95 8.78
N ASP A 62 -9.55 18.95 9.60
CA ASP A 62 -9.25 20.00 10.57
C ASP A 62 -8.44 21.12 9.90
N ALA A 63 -9.05 22.30 9.78
CA ALA A 63 -8.42 23.44 9.14
C ALA A 63 -7.17 23.95 9.88
N ALA A 64 -7.14 23.86 11.23
CA ALA A 64 -5.99 24.29 12.02
C ALA A 64 -4.80 23.33 11.83
N LEU A 65 -5.06 22.01 11.78
CA LEU A 65 -4.04 21.01 11.44
C LEU A 65 -3.55 21.20 10.01
N ALA A 66 -4.43 21.45 9.04
CA ALA A 66 -4.04 21.69 7.65
C ALA A 66 -3.11 22.88 7.51
N GLU A 67 -3.42 24.00 8.19
CA GLU A 67 -2.56 25.20 8.20
C GLU A 67 -1.22 24.91 8.90
N HIS A 68 -1.25 24.24 10.04
CA HIS A 68 -0.03 23.85 10.75
C HIS A 68 0.90 23.01 9.86
N MET A 69 0.38 22.02 9.15
CA MET A 69 1.16 21.16 8.25
C MET A 69 1.67 21.91 7.02
N ARG A 70 0.90 22.87 6.47
CA ARG A 70 1.40 23.77 5.41
C ARG A 70 2.60 24.58 5.87
N ASN A 71 2.58 25.07 7.10
CA ASN A 71 3.71 25.79 7.65
C ASN A 71 4.93 24.88 7.85
N LEU A 72 4.73 23.69 8.43
CA LEU A 72 5.81 22.72 8.66
C LEU A 72 6.52 22.29 7.36
N ARG A 73 5.78 22.06 6.26
CA ARG A 73 6.39 21.67 4.98
C ARG A 73 7.23 22.80 4.35
N GLN A 74 7.10 24.02 4.83
CA GLN A 74 7.83 25.20 4.39
C GLN A 74 8.66 25.80 5.54
N TYR A 75 9.57 25.03 6.11
CA TYR A 75 10.49 25.47 7.16
C TYR A 75 9.81 25.95 8.46
N GLY A 76 8.52 25.69 8.66
CA GLY A 76 7.76 26.23 9.78
C GLY A 76 7.42 27.73 9.66
N TRP A 77 7.39 28.24 8.42
CA TRP A 77 7.06 29.64 8.18
C TRP A 77 5.56 29.91 8.33
N THR A 78 5.23 30.92 9.10
CA THR A 78 3.87 31.50 9.17
C THR A 78 3.73 32.67 8.20
N LYS A 79 4.84 33.36 7.93
CA LYS A 79 5.04 34.33 6.84
C LYS A 79 6.35 33.98 6.16
N ARG A 80 6.53 34.43 4.92
CA ARG A 80 7.77 34.22 4.17
C ARG A 80 8.99 34.65 5.00
N TYR A 81 9.91 33.68 5.24
CA TYR A 81 11.13 33.80 6.03
C TYR A 81 10.95 33.98 7.55
N LEU A 82 9.72 33.98 8.06
CA LEU A 82 9.44 34.02 9.49
C LEU A 82 9.11 32.63 10.02
N GLN A 83 10.09 31.97 10.63
CA GLN A 83 9.92 30.65 11.26
C GLN A 83 9.37 30.80 12.67
N GLU A 84 8.13 30.36 12.88
CA GLU A 84 7.47 30.36 14.19
C GLU A 84 7.08 28.93 14.63
N ARG A 85 7.16 27.96 13.72
CA ARG A 85 6.82 26.56 14.03
C ARG A 85 8.09 25.71 14.05
N PRO A 86 8.48 25.17 15.22
CA PRO A 86 9.66 24.28 15.31
C PRO A 86 9.41 22.97 14.56
N GLY A 87 10.47 22.35 14.06
CA GLY A 87 10.41 21.09 13.32
C GLY A 87 10.06 21.21 11.84
N GLY A 88 9.86 22.45 11.34
CA GLY A 88 9.62 22.68 9.92
C GLY A 88 10.81 22.31 9.05
N ARG A 89 10.49 21.79 7.84
CA ARG A 89 11.47 21.33 6.85
C ARG A 89 11.09 21.85 5.46
N ASN A 90 12.01 21.74 4.51
CA ASN A 90 11.65 21.81 3.10
C ASN A 90 11.14 20.42 2.66
N SER A 91 9.83 20.26 2.61
CA SER A 91 9.17 19.04 2.15
C SER A 91 7.96 19.38 1.24
N ARG A 92 8.21 20.25 0.28
CA ARG A 92 7.24 20.66 -0.73
C ARG A 92 7.21 19.63 -1.86
N LEU A 93 6.04 19.34 -2.38
CA LEU A 93 5.89 18.64 -3.65
C LEU A 93 6.15 19.64 -4.78
N ASP A 94 6.97 19.25 -5.75
CA ASP A 94 7.25 20.07 -6.93
C ASP A 94 5.99 20.21 -7.80
N GLU A 95 5.79 21.40 -8.39
CA GLU A 95 4.65 21.70 -9.26
C GLU A 95 4.56 20.75 -10.47
N LEU A 96 5.71 20.33 -11.03
CA LEU A 96 5.76 19.35 -12.11
C LEU A 96 5.18 18.00 -11.66
N GLN A 97 5.57 17.54 -10.47
CA GLN A 97 5.05 16.30 -9.88
C GLN A 97 3.54 16.41 -9.60
N ALA A 98 3.11 17.55 -9.05
CA ALA A 98 1.68 17.81 -8.80
C ALA A 98 0.88 17.83 -10.10
N GLY A 99 1.40 18.46 -11.16
CA GLY A 99 0.78 18.47 -12.49
C GLY A 99 0.62 17.07 -13.06
N PHE A 100 1.64 16.22 -12.94
CA PHE A 100 1.60 14.82 -13.35
C PHE A 100 0.53 14.02 -12.59
N LEU A 101 0.49 14.17 -11.27
CA LEU A 101 -0.52 13.51 -10.43
C LEU A 101 -1.95 13.92 -10.79
N LEU A 102 -2.19 15.19 -11.15
CA LEU A 102 -3.50 15.69 -11.56
C LEU A 102 -4.01 15.03 -12.85
N VAL A 103 -3.13 14.57 -13.74
CA VAL A 103 -3.50 13.81 -14.94
C VAL A 103 -4.02 12.42 -14.58
N PHE A 104 -3.40 11.76 -13.59
CA PHE A 104 -3.74 10.39 -13.22
C PHE A 104 -4.83 10.27 -12.14
N LEU A 105 -5.02 11.30 -11.33
CA LEU A 105 -6.00 11.27 -10.24
C LEU A 105 -7.44 10.97 -10.71
N PRO A 106 -7.95 11.53 -11.83
CA PRO A 106 -9.28 11.18 -12.34
C PRO A 106 -9.41 9.71 -12.79
N LEU A 107 -8.30 9.06 -13.14
CA LEU A 107 -8.26 7.68 -13.63
C LEU A 107 -8.10 6.65 -12.50
N LEU A 108 -7.88 7.10 -11.26
CA LEU A 108 -7.49 6.23 -10.14
C LEU A 108 -8.50 5.12 -9.86
N ASP A 109 -9.80 5.42 -9.86
CA ASP A 109 -10.84 4.44 -9.54
C ASP A 109 -10.92 3.34 -10.64
N GLU A 110 -10.81 3.72 -11.92
CA GLU A 110 -10.74 2.78 -13.05
C GLU A 110 -9.48 1.90 -12.97
N ARG A 111 -8.33 2.50 -12.73
CA ARG A 111 -7.04 1.80 -12.59
C ARG A 111 -7.05 0.80 -11.43
N ASN A 112 -7.65 1.17 -10.30
CA ASN A 112 -7.85 0.27 -9.18
C ASN A 112 -8.81 -0.88 -9.53
N ALA A 113 -9.86 -0.62 -10.31
CA ALA A 113 -10.76 -1.67 -10.78
C ALA A 113 -10.04 -2.69 -11.69
N LYS A 114 -9.18 -2.23 -12.61
CA LYS A 114 -8.32 -3.10 -13.43
C LYS A 114 -7.40 -3.98 -12.57
N ARG A 115 -6.72 -3.40 -11.58
CA ARG A 115 -5.87 -4.16 -10.64
C ARG A 115 -6.67 -5.25 -9.90
N ARG A 116 -7.86 -4.91 -9.39
CA ARG A 116 -8.74 -5.92 -8.75
C ARG A 116 -9.15 -7.03 -9.70
N ALA A 117 -9.45 -6.70 -10.96
CA ALA A 117 -9.79 -7.69 -11.99
C ALA A 117 -8.64 -8.67 -12.23
N ILE A 118 -7.40 -8.18 -12.32
CA ILE A 118 -6.20 -9.02 -12.44
C ILE A 118 -6.08 -9.98 -11.26
N VAL A 119 -6.14 -9.46 -10.03
CA VAL A 119 -6.05 -10.31 -8.82
C VAL A 119 -7.18 -11.36 -8.79
N LYS A 120 -8.39 -10.98 -9.20
CA LYS A 120 -9.52 -11.92 -9.29
C LYS A 120 -9.24 -13.07 -10.28
N ARG A 121 -8.60 -12.79 -11.42
CA ARG A 121 -8.19 -13.82 -12.39
C ARG A 121 -7.14 -14.76 -11.80
N TYR A 122 -6.11 -14.22 -11.14
CA TYR A 122 -5.10 -15.03 -10.45
C TYR A 122 -5.72 -15.96 -9.41
N MET A 123 -6.69 -15.46 -8.64
CA MET A 123 -7.42 -16.28 -7.67
C MET A 123 -8.26 -17.37 -8.35
N ALA A 124 -8.86 -17.10 -9.52
CA ALA A 124 -9.60 -18.08 -10.30
C ALA A 124 -8.68 -19.18 -10.85
N SER A 125 -7.44 -18.86 -11.21
CA SER A 125 -6.40 -19.80 -11.64
C SER A 125 -5.75 -20.57 -10.46
N GLY A 126 -6.13 -20.30 -9.22
CA GLY A 126 -5.70 -21.09 -8.06
C GLY A 126 -4.80 -20.36 -7.06
N ALA A 127 -4.37 -19.10 -7.33
CA ALA A 127 -3.54 -18.36 -6.39
C ALA A 127 -4.27 -18.10 -5.05
N THR A 128 -3.58 -18.34 -3.94
CA THR A 128 -4.06 -17.99 -2.60
C THR A 128 -3.65 -16.57 -2.26
N ALA A 129 -4.51 -15.59 -2.58
CA ALA A 129 -4.23 -14.19 -2.30
C ALA A 129 -4.48 -13.84 -0.82
N ILE A 130 -3.57 -13.07 -0.20
CA ILE A 130 -3.66 -12.68 1.22
C ILE A 130 -4.93 -11.87 1.51
N HIS A 131 -5.38 -11.05 0.57
CA HIS A 131 -6.57 -10.20 0.72
C HIS A 131 -7.79 -10.73 -0.05
N ALA A 132 -7.90 -12.05 -0.21
CA ALA A 132 -8.95 -12.70 -0.98
C ALA A 132 -10.37 -12.25 -0.58
N GLN A 133 -10.63 -12.07 0.72
CA GLN A 133 -11.93 -11.65 1.26
C GLN A 133 -12.34 -10.23 0.82
N PHE A 134 -11.41 -9.38 0.44
CA PHE A 134 -11.67 -7.99 0.02
C PHE A 134 -11.54 -7.79 -1.50
N ALA A 135 -11.07 -8.79 -2.25
CA ALA A 135 -10.69 -8.64 -3.65
C ALA A 135 -11.84 -8.16 -4.57
N GLN A 136 -13.09 -8.31 -4.13
CA GLN A 136 -14.28 -7.89 -4.89
C GLN A 136 -14.88 -6.56 -4.41
N SER A 137 -14.27 -5.89 -3.44
CA SER A 137 -14.80 -4.65 -2.89
C SER A 137 -13.86 -3.47 -3.10
N ASP A 138 -14.40 -2.25 -3.02
CA ASP A 138 -13.63 -1.00 -3.07
C ASP A 138 -12.74 -0.79 -1.83
N GLN A 139 -12.81 -1.68 -0.83
CA GLN A 139 -11.88 -1.69 0.30
C GLN A 139 -10.46 -2.11 -0.11
N TYR A 140 -10.34 -2.86 -1.21
CA TYR A 140 -9.08 -3.34 -1.75
C TYR A 140 -8.73 -2.63 -3.05
N VAL A 141 -7.52 -2.11 -3.15
CA VAL A 141 -7.02 -1.39 -4.33
C VAL A 141 -5.95 -2.16 -5.09
N ALA A 142 -5.65 -3.37 -4.66
CA ALA A 142 -4.67 -4.27 -5.28
C ALA A 142 -3.33 -3.57 -5.60
N HIS A 143 -2.80 -2.80 -4.62
CA HIS A 143 -1.50 -2.18 -4.79
C HIS A 143 -0.43 -3.24 -5.10
N LEU A 144 -0.47 -4.35 -4.39
CA LEU A 144 0.37 -5.53 -4.59
C LEU A 144 -0.53 -6.78 -4.68
N ALA A 145 -0.25 -7.66 -5.66
CA ALA A 145 -0.90 -8.97 -5.77
C ALA A 145 -0.09 -10.01 -4.97
N VAL A 146 -0.20 -9.94 -3.65
CA VAL A 146 0.54 -10.84 -2.75
C VAL A 146 -0.22 -12.15 -2.60
N CYS A 147 0.47 -13.26 -2.81
CA CYS A 147 -0.01 -14.62 -2.50
C CYS A 147 0.94 -15.34 -1.55
N THR A 148 0.47 -16.46 -0.99
CA THR A 148 1.28 -17.36 -0.17
C THR A 148 1.49 -18.67 -0.88
N VAL A 149 2.72 -19.19 -0.83
CA VAL A 149 3.10 -20.45 -1.48
C VAL A 149 3.94 -21.30 -0.53
N ASN A 150 3.89 -22.60 -0.72
CA ASN A 150 4.84 -23.54 -0.12
C ASN A 150 6.10 -23.56 -1.00
N ASN A 151 7.29 -23.55 -0.42
CA ASN A 151 8.56 -23.54 -1.17
C ASN A 151 8.67 -22.37 -2.17
N ARG A 152 8.72 -21.15 -1.63
CA ARG A 152 8.79 -19.90 -2.39
C ARG A 152 9.89 -19.90 -3.45
N ASP A 153 11.10 -20.35 -3.09
CA ASP A 153 12.26 -20.25 -3.98
C ASP A 153 12.05 -21.06 -5.27
N LYS A 154 11.49 -22.28 -5.14
CA LYS A 154 11.18 -23.12 -6.30
C LYS A 154 10.03 -22.54 -7.13
N PHE A 155 9.02 -21.97 -6.49
CA PHE A 155 7.93 -21.30 -7.19
C PHE A 155 8.44 -20.11 -8.01
N VAL A 156 9.29 -19.26 -7.41
CA VAL A 156 9.91 -18.11 -8.07
C VAL A 156 10.80 -18.55 -9.23
N GLU A 157 11.62 -19.60 -9.06
CA GLU A 157 12.43 -20.18 -10.13
C GLU A 157 11.57 -20.61 -11.33
N ASN A 158 10.46 -21.32 -11.07
CA ASN A 158 9.55 -21.78 -12.12
C ASN A 158 8.94 -20.58 -12.89
N LEU A 159 8.43 -19.56 -12.19
CA LEU A 159 7.87 -18.37 -12.84
C LEU A 159 8.93 -17.59 -13.64
N THR A 160 10.14 -17.46 -13.09
CA THR A 160 11.25 -16.81 -13.77
C THR A 160 11.64 -17.54 -15.06
N SER A 161 11.61 -18.87 -15.07
CA SER A 161 11.87 -19.67 -16.29
C SER A 161 10.82 -19.47 -17.37
N GLU A 162 9.63 -18.99 -17.02
CA GLU A 162 8.53 -18.64 -17.93
C GLU A 162 8.50 -17.14 -18.27
N GLY A 163 9.55 -16.37 -17.88
CA GLY A 163 9.66 -14.93 -18.17
C GLY A 163 8.85 -14.04 -17.24
N ILE A 164 8.32 -14.57 -16.12
CA ILE A 164 7.51 -13.82 -15.16
C ILE A 164 8.38 -13.36 -13.99
N SER A 165 8.50 -12.05 -13.83
CA SER A 165 9.17 -11.45 -12.69
C SER A 165 8.24 -11.42 -11.47
N THR A 166 8.78 -11.76 -10.31
CA THR A 166 8.06 -11.71 -9.03
C THR A 166 8.80 -10.85 -8.02
N GLY A 167 8.11 -10.46 -6.95
CA GLY A 167 8.72 -9.72 -5.84
C GLY A 167 8.42 -10.34 -4.49
N VAL A 168 9.03 -9.81 -3.43
CA VAL A 168 8.72 -10.16 -2.03
C VAL A 168 8.48 -8.87 -1.24
N HIS A 169 7.25 -8.66 -0.78
CA HIS A 169 6.85 -7.48 -0.03
C HIS A 169 6.21 -7.88 1.31
N TYR A 170 7.04 -8.03 2.39
CA TYR A 170 8.48 -7.68 2.42
C TYR A 170 9.30 -8.83 3.01
N PRO A 171 10.61 -8.95 2.68
CA PRO A 171 11.43 -10.10 3.06
C PRO A 171 11.89 -10.08 4.54
N TYR A 172 11.76 -8.93 5.21
CA TYR A 172 12.15 -8.74 6.60
C TYR A 172 10.97 -8.24 7.43
N LEU A 173 10.90 -8.68 8.68
CA LEU A 173 10.06 -8.08 9.71
C LEU A 173 10.80 -6.89 10.32
N ASP A 174 10.07 -5.98 10.95
CA ASP A 174 10.65 -4.87 11.72
C ASP A 174 11.57 -5.35 12.85
N THR A 175 11.25 -6.50 13.44
CA THR A 175 12.08 -7.18 14.45
C THR A 175 13.40 -7.76 13.89
N ASP A 176 13.53 -7.91 12.59
CA ASP A 176 14.78 -8.40 11.96
C ASP A 176 15.85 -7.31 11.86
N PHE A 177 15.48 -6.05 11.96
CA PHE A 177 16.42 -4.95 11.75
C PHE A 177 17.40 -4.79 12.93
N PRO A 178 18.70 -4.53 12.66
CA PRO A 178 19.67 -4.25 13.72
C PRO A 178 19.25 -3.09 14.63
N THR A 179 18.54 -2.10 14.09
CA THR A 179 18.07 -0.90 14.80
C THR A 179 16.95 -1.16 15.81
N THR A 180 16.26 -2.30 15.70
CA THR A 180 15.17 -2.70 16.61
C THR A 180 15.58 -3.78 17.62
N LYS A 181 16.81 -4.31 17.52
CA LYS A 181 17.33 -5.36 18.44
C LYS A 181 17.35 -4.97 19.92
N HIS A 182 17.28 -3.68 20.23
CA HIS A 182 17.19 -3.18 21.61
C HIS A 182 15.77 -3.31 22.22
N LEU A 183 14.77 -3.61 21.39
CA LEU A 183 13.39 -3.81 21.85
C LEU A 183 13.27 -5.23 22.47
N PRO A 184 12.36 -5.40 23.44
CA PRO A 184 12.10 -6.72 23.99
C PRO A 184 11.69 -7.70 22.88
N PRO A 185 12.20 -8.94 22.89
CA PRO A 185 11.78 -9.94 21.93
C PRO A 185 10.30 -10.23 22.04
N MET A 186 9.60 -10.15 20.91
CA MET A 186 8.18 -10.46 20.82
C MET A 186 8.00 -11.55 19.76
N PRO A 187 7.51 -12.75 20.12
CA PRO A 187 7.28 -13.80 19.14
C PRO A 187 6.14 -13.39 18.19
N LEU A 188 6.40 -13.49 16.89
CA LEU A 188 5.47 -13.15 15.81
C LEU A 188 5.26 -14.36 14.87
N PRO A 189 4.74 -15.51 15.38
CA PRO A 189 4.75 -16.77 14.62
C PRO A 189 3.98 -16.68 13.30
N VAL A 190 2.92 -15.88 13.23
CA VAL A 190 2.14 -15.67 12.00
C VAL A 190 2.96 -14.89 10.98
N SER A 191 3.59 -13.80 11.40
CA SER A 191 4.43 -12.95 10.52
C SER A 191 5.69 -13.67 10.06
N GLU A 192 6.32 -14.43 10.96
CA GLU A 192 7.50 -15.26 10.65
C GLU A 192 7.16 -16.34 9.62
N GLY A 193 6.02 -17.03 9.79
CA GLY A 193 5.51 -17.99 8.81
C GLY A 193 5.15 -17.34 7.48
N ALA A 194 4.52 -16.18 7.47
CA ALA A 194 4.18 -15.44 6.26
C ALA A 194 5.43 -14.96 5.51
N LYS A 195 6.43 -14.41 6.21
CA LYS A 195 7.69 -13.89 5.64
C LYS A 195 8.39 -14.87 4.70
N SER A 196 8.38 -16.14 5.03
CA SER A 196 9.03 -17.21 4.24
C SER A 196 8.20 -17.66 3.02
N ARG A 197 6.92 -17.28 2.95
CA ARG A 197 5.95 -17.85 2.00
C ARG A 197 5.34 -16.84 1.04
N ILE A 198 5.43 -15.55 1.33
CA ILE A 198 4.84 -14.51 0.50
C ILE A 198 5.59 -14.33 -0.80
N VAL A 199 4.84 -14.19 -1.90
CA VAL A 199 5.31 -13.80 -3.23
C VAL A 199 4.36 -12.74 -3.78
N THR A 200 4.89 -11.74 -4.45
CA THR A 200 4.12 -10.74 -5.15
C THR A 200 4.16 -11.01 -6.65
N LEU A 201 3.00 -11.23 -7.24
CA LEU A 201 2.81 -11.42 -8.67
C LEU A 201 2.71 -10.06 -9.38
N PRO A 202 3.01 -9.97 -10.70
CA PRO A 202 2.81 -8.75 -11.47
C PRO A 202 1.36 -8.27 -11.36
N CYS A 203 1.17 -6.97 -11.08
CA CYS A 203 -0.16 -6.37 -11.02
C CYS A 203 -0.08 -4.86 -11.26
N PHE A 204 -0.37 -4.43 -12.47
CA PHE A 204 -0.45 -3.01 -12.83
C PHE A 204 -1.54 -2.83 -13.91
N PRO A 205 -2.18 -1.65 -13.97
CA PRO A 205 -3.39 -1.47 -14.78
C PRO A 205 -3.15 -1.46 -16.29
N GLU A 206 -1.90 -1.38 -16.73
CA GLU A 206 -1.48 -1.42 -18.13
C GLU A 206 -1.16 -2.83 -18.64
N MET A 207 -1.25 -3.88 -17.78
CA MET A 207 -1.05 -5.26 -18.24
C MET A 207 -2.01 -5.60 -19.36
N THR A 208 -1.46 -6.19 -20.43
CA THR A 208 -2.25 -6.73 -21.54
C THR A 208 -2.95 -8.03 -21.14
N GLU A 209 -3.97 -8.42 -21.90
CA GLU A 209 -4.65 -9.70 -21.66
C GLU A 209 -3.68 -10.87 -21.80
N ASP A 210 -2.77 -10.85 -22.79
CA ASP A 210 -1.77 -11.90 -23.00
C ASP A 210 -0.80 -12.02 -21.81
N GLU A 211 -0.38 -10.90 -21.22
CA GLU A 211 0.46 -10.91 -20.01
C GLU A 211 -0.27 -11.48 -18.79
N ILE A 212 -1.55 -11.13 -18.64
CA ILE A 212 -2.39 -11.68 -17.56
C ILE A 212 -2.61 -13.17 -17.75
N ASP A 213 -2.90 -13.62 -18.99
CA ASP A 213 -3.09 -15.01 -19.34
C ASP A 213 -1.82 -15.84 -19.11
N LEU A 214 -0.66 -15.30 -19.45
CA LEU A 214 0.63 -15.93 -19.17
C LEU A 214 0.80 -16.20 -17.66
N VAL A 215 0.52 -15.21 -16.82
CA VAL A 215 0.62 -15.37 -15.37
C VAL A 215 -0.42 -16.37 -14.85
N CYS A 216 -1.65 -16.33 -15.36
CA CYS A 216 -2.70 -17.29 -14.99
C CYS A 216 -2.30 -18.73 -15.33
N ALA A 217 -1.78 -18.97 -16.53
CA ALA A 217 -1.30 -20.29 -16.95
C ALA A 217 -0.15 -20.80 -16.07
N ALA A 218 0.79 -19.89 -15.72
CA ALA A 218 1.88 -20.23 -14.81
C ALA A 218 1.37 -20.59 -13.39
N ILE A 219 0.35 -19.92 -12.89
CA ILE A 219 -0.29 -20.23 -11.61
C ILE A 219 -0.92 -21.63 -11.67
N GLU A 220 -1.68 -21.93 -12.72
CA GLU A 220 -2.33 -23.24 -12.90
C GLU A 220 -1.32 -24.38 -12.96
N LYS A 221 -0.24 -24.22 -13.73
CA LYS A 221 0.85 -25.19 -13.84
C LYS A 221 1.56 -25.41 -12.51
N ASN A 222 1.65 -24.38 -11.66
CA ASN A 222 2.30 -24.40 -10.36
C ASN A 222 1.29 -24.49 -9.20
N ASN A 223 0.08 -24.99 -9.43
CA ASN A 223 -1.00 -24.97 -8.44
C ASN A 223 -0.67 -25.77 -7.16
N SER A 224 0.19 -26.80 -7.24
CA SER A 224 0.66 -27.55 -6.08
C SER A 224 1.44 -26.75 -5.04
N PHE A 225 1.91 -25.56 -5.37
CA PHE A 225 2.60 -24.67 -4.43
C PHE A 225 1.62 -23.85 -3.58
N PHE A 226 0.37 -23.74 -3.97
CA PHE A 226 -0.64 -23.03 -3.19
C PHE A 226 -1.26 -23.98 -2.16
N GLU A 227 -1.65 -23.43 -1.00
CA GLU A 227 -2.39 -24.23 -0.02
C GLU A 227 -3.79 -24.55 -0.55
N ALA A 228 -4.26 -25.77 -0.26
CA ALA A 228 -5.66 -26.11 -0.50
C ALA A 228 -6.57 -25.16 0.30
N ARG A 229 -7.60 -24.63 -0.37
CA ARG A 229 -8.60 -23.74 0.22
C ARG A 229 -9.50 -24.48 1.19
#